data_135c7c9a45165a3ecc637ad4aa7570f7
#
_entry.id   135c7c9a45165a3ecc637ad4aa7570f7
#
_cell.length_a   1.000
_cell.length_b   1.000
_cell.length_c   1.000
_cell.angle_alpha   90.00
_cell.angle_beta   90.00
_cell.angle_gamma   90.00
#
_symmetry.space_group_name_H-M   'P 1'
#
loop_
_entity.id
_entity.type
_entity.pdbx_description
1 polymer ?
#
loop_
_entity_poly.entity_id
_entity_poly.type
_entity_poly.pdbx_seq_one_letter_code
_entity_poly.pdbx_strand_id
1 'polypeptide(L)'
;RVEEQPTGEISAGAGVGTEGGTFATKISENNWLGEGKILGLEFELTSESIKGELNYSDPNYDLLGNSINYRLANISNDKPDQGYENTIFTAGVGTSFEQYRNIFTNLALNATYDDLRTNDTASNSLKKQKGEFSEITGQYGFTLDKRDRVFAPTDGSIVGFSQNLPLYADKPFISNTFFSSSYHSFGENIIGAGKIYVDAINGLNDEDVRISKRK
;
A
#
# COMPACT_ATOMS: atom_id res chain seq x y z
N ARG A 1 23.85 -7.74 32.38
CA ARG A 1 22.50 -8.26 32.52
C ARG A 1 21.72 -7.76 31.29
N VAL A 2 21.28 -8.66 30.46
CA VAL A 2 20.40 -8.35 29.32
C VAL A 2 18.98 -8.56 29.83
N GLU A 3 18.12 -7.59 29.60
CA GLU A 3 16.71 -7.65 29.95
C GLU A 3 15.92 -7.65 28.64
N GLU A 4 15.14 -8.72 28.41
CA GLU A 4 14.32 -8.83 27.22
C GLU A 4 13.15 -7.83 27.33
N GLN A 5 12.91 -7.08 26.25
CA GLN A 5 11.76 -6.18 26.15
C GLN A 5 10.75 -6.75 25.15
N PRO A 6 9.45 -6.52 25.39
CA PRO A 6 8.41 -6.86 24.42
C PRO A 6 8.67 -6.19 23.07
N THR A 7 8.62 -6.95 21.99
CA THR A 7 8.77 -6.47 20.60
C THR A 7 7.44 -6.32 19.90
N GLY A 8 6.37 -6.84 20.53
CA GLY A 8 5.00 -6.74 20.04
C GLY A 8 4.29 -5.45 20.44
N GLU A 9 3.49 -4.92 19.54
CA GLU A 9 2.64 -3.75 19.73
C GLU A 9 1.20 -4.06 19.36
N ILE A 10 0.27 -3.65 20.21
CA ILE A 10 -1.17 -3.72 19.92
C ILE A 10 -1.73 -2.32 20.03
N SER A 11 -2.39 -1.88 18.97
CA SER A 11 -3.12 -0.62 18.96
C SER A 11 -4.58 -0.85 18.56
N ALA A 12 -5.49 -0.08 19.16
CA ALA A 12 -6.89 -0.07 18.77
C ALA A 12 -7.42 1.36 18.88
N GLY A 13 -8.27 1.74 17.95
CA GLY A 13 -8.89 3.05 17.91
C GLY A 13 -10.32 2.97 17.41
N ALA A 14 -11.15 3.89 17.90
CA ALA A 14 -12.50 4.08 17.41
C ALA A 14 -12.75 5.58 17.20
N GLY A 15 -13.49 5.91 16.17
CA GLY A 15 -13.81 7.29 15.81
C GLY A 15 -15.20 7.40 15.18
N VAL A 16 -15.69 8.62 15.09
CA VAL A 16 -16.92 8.96 14.37
C VAL A 16 -16.63 10.15 13.47
N GLY A 17 -16.95 10.02 12.19
CA GLY A 17 -16.76 11.06 11.19
C GLY A 17 -18.00 11.26 10.32
N THR A 18 -17.85 12.02 9.26
CA THR A 18 -18.92 12.30 8.27
C THR A 18 -19.40 11.04 7.55
N GLU A 19 -18.56 10.02 7.45
CA GLU A 19 -18.87 8.72 6.82
C GLU A 19 -19.29 7.65 7.85
N GLY A 20 -19.63 8.07 9.08
CA GLY A 20 -20.08 7.17 10.15
C GLY A 20 -18.98 6.76 11.14
N GLY A 21 -19.19 5.62 11.81
CA GLY A 21 -18.26 5.07 12.79
C GLY A 21 -17.09 4.35 12.13
N THR A 22 -15.92 4.44 12.74
CA THR A 22 -14.72 3.68 12.35
C THR A 22 -14.16 2.96 13.58
N PHE A 23 -13.80 1.71 13.42
CA PHE A 23 -13.02 0.94 14.39
C PHE A 23 -11.80 0.36 13.66
N ALA A 24 -10.63 0.54 14.22
CA ALA A 24 -9.40 -0.01 13.67
C ALA A 24 -8.58 -0.67 14.76
N THR A 25 -7.96 -1.80 14.45
CA THR A 25 -6.99 -2.47 15.32
C THR A 25 -5.80 -2.94 14.51
N LYS A 26 -4.63 -2.84 15.11
CA LYS A 26 -3.38 -3.31 14.56
C LYS A 26 -2.60 -4.07 15.61
N ILE A 27 -2.09 -5.23 15.22
CA ILE A 27 -1.17 -6.06 15.99
C ILE A 27 0.09 -6.17 15.18
N SER A 28 1.23 -5.87 15.76
CA SER A 28 2.54 -5.98 15.11
C SER A 28 3.52 -6.65 16.04
N GLU A 29 4.25 -7.63 15.55
CA GLU A 29 5.38 -8.26 16.21
C GLU A 29 6.63 -8.01 15.38
N ASN A 30 7.62 -7.32 15.94
CA ASN A 30 8.83 -6.89 15.22
C ASN A 30 10.01 -7.87 15.35
N ASN A 31 9.84 -8.93 16.14
CA ASN A 31 10.84 -9.97 16.31
C ASN A 31 10.17 -11.34 16.35
N TRP A 32 9.37 -11.64 15.31
CA TRP A 32 8.65 -12.89 15.20
C TRP A 32 9.59 -14.09 15.31
N LEU A 33 9.31 -14.97 16.28
CA LEU A 33 10.10 -16.15 16.63
C LEU A 33 11.56 -15.83 17.05
N GLY A 34 11.88 -14.60 17.43
CA GLY A 34 13.23 -14.19 17.81
C GLY A 34 14.20 -14.00 16.63
N GLU A 35 13.70 -13.95 15.40
CA GLU A 35 14.50 -13.90 14.17
C GLU A 35 14.55 -12.51 13.51
N GLY A 36 14.03 -11.48 14.18
CA GLY A 36 13.98 -10.11 13.65
C GLY A 36 13.01 -9.93 12.48
N LYS A 37 12.14 -10.89 12.27
CA LYS A 37 11.07 -10.85 11.26
C LYS A 37 9.88 -10.09 11.80
N ILE A 38 9.12 -9.44 10.90
CA ILE A 38 7.97 -8.62 11.26
C ILE A 38 6.71 -9.32 10.80
N LEU A 39 5.76 -9.49 11.72
CA LEU A 39 4.43 -9.99 11.43
C LEU A 39 3.41 -8.92 11.84
N GLY A 40 2.58 -8.47 10.92
CA GLY A 40 1.55 -7.47 11.14
C GLY A 40 0.17 -7.97 10.75
N LEU A 41 -0.82 -7.68 11.60
CA LEU A 41 -2.24 -7.88 11.34
C LEU A 41 -2.96 -6.55 11.51
N GLU A 42 -3.70 -6.13 10.51
CA GLU A 42 -4.54 -4.93 10.55
C GLU A 42 -5.99 -5.31 10.25
N PHE A 43 -6.89 -4.75 11.03
CA PHE A 43 -8.32 -4.85 10.79
C PHE A 43 -8.96 -3.47 10.95
N GLU A 44 -9.76 -3.09 9.96
CA GLU A 44 -10.51 -1.84 9.97
C GLU A 44 -11.96 -2.11 9.57
N LEU A 45 -12.86 -1.56 10.35
CA LEU A 45 -14.30 -1.62 10.14
C LEU A 45 -14.83 -0.18 10.11
N THR A 46 -15.47 0.18 9.02
CA THR A 46 -16.23 1.42 8.90
C THR A 46 -17.71 1.12 8.64
N SER A 47 -18.54 2.15 8.56
CA SER A 47 -19.96 1.99 8.20
C SER A 47 -20.16 1.39 6.79
N GLU A 48 -19.16 1.51 5.92
CA GLU A 48 -19.25 1.13 4.52
C GLU A 48 -18.11 0.22 4.04
N SER A 49 -17.19 -0.19 4.94
CA SER A 49 -16.04 -0.97 4.54
C SER A 49 -15.54 -1.87 5.66
N ILE A 50 -15.10 -3.07 5.27
CA ILE A 50 -14.36 -4.00 6.12
C ILE A 50 -13.03 -4.28 5.42
N LYS A 51 -11.92 -4.00 6.11
CA LYS A 51 -10.57 -4.29 5.63
C LYS A 51 -9.87 -5.22 6.61
N GLY A 52 -9.25 -6.29 6.09
CA GLY A 52 -8.33 -7.15 6.80
C GLY A 52 -7.01 -7.24 6.03
N GLU A 53 -5.88 -7.14 6.73
CA GLU A 53 -4.57 -7.22 6.10
C GLU A 53 -3.59 -7.99 6.99
N LEU A 54 -2.86 -8.93 6.38
CA LEU A 54 -1.75 -9.69 6.97
C LEU A 54 -0.49 -9.33 6.21
N ASN A 55 0.53 -8.86 6.93
CA ASN A 55 1.85 -8.57 6.40
C ASN A 55 2.91 -9.39 7.13
N TYR A 56 3.79 -10.02 6.36
CA TYR A 56 5.00 -10.64 6.88
C TYR A 56 6.20 -10.07 6.14
N SER A 57 7.22 -9.65 6.88
CA SER A 57 8.44 -9.08 6.32
C SER A 57 9.67 -9.70 6.98
N ASP A 58 10.60 -10.13 6.16
CA ASP A 58 11.96 -10.45 6.57
C ASP A 58 12.88 -9.36 6.02
N PRO A 59 13.32 -8.41 6.86
CA PRO A 59 14.15 -7.28 6.41
C PRO A 59 15.60 -7.68 6.10
N ASN A 60 16.04 -8.85 6.50
CA ASN A 60 17.38 -9.37 6.28
C ASN A 60 17.32 -10.80 5.75
N TYR A 61 16.53 -11.01 4.69
CA TYR A 61 16.30 -12.31 4.08
C TYR A 61 17.60 -13.01 3.66
N ASP A 62 18.60 -12.23 3.26
CA ASP A 62 19.91 -12.71 2.88
C ASP A 62 21.04 -11.92 3.58
N LEU A 63 22.29 -12.38 3.37
CA LEU A 63 23.47 -11.76 3.94
C LEU A 63 23.80 -10.37 3.35
N LEU A 64 23.14 -9.98 2.28
CA LEU A 64 23.30 -8.68 1.65
C LEU A 64 22.33 -7.63 2.23
N GLY A 65 21.42 -8.05 3.13
CA GLY A 65 20.41 -7.18 3.73
C GLY A 65 19.22 -6.89 2.80
N ASN A 66 18.98 -7.78 1.82
CA ASN A 66 17.79 -7.69 1.00
C ASN A 66 16.56 -8.10 1.81
N SER A 67 15.43 -7.43 1.62
CA SER A 67 14.19 -7.78 2.28
C SER A 67 13.29 -8.64 1.40
N ILE A 68 12.43 -9.44 2.01
CA ILE A 68 11.29 -10.09 1.35
C ILE A 68 10.02 -9.79 2.14
N ASN A 69 8.93 -9.51 1.43
CA ASN A 69 7.65 -9.14 2.03
C ASN A 69 6.54 -9.97 1.40
N TYR A 70 5.62 -10.47 2.22
CA TYR A 70 4.39 -11.12 1.80
C TYR A 70 3.20 -10.35 2.33
N ARG A 71 2.19 -10.18 1.50
CA ARG A 71 0.97 -9.45 1.85
C ARG A 71 -0.25 -10.24 1.43
N LEU A 72 -1.22 -10.35 2.35
CA LEU A 72 -2.57 -10.78 2.04
C LEU A 72 -3.53 -9.71 2.52
N ALA A 73 -4.44 -9.27 1.67
CA ALA A 73 -5.41 -8.27 2.02
C ALA A 73 -6.80 -8.64 1.46
N ASN A 74 -7.81 -8.34 2.24
CA ASN A 74 -9.21 -8.39 1.83
C ASN A 74 -9.86 -7.07 2.16
N ILE A 75 -10.54 -6.46 1.20
CA ILE A 75 -11.31 -5.23 1.36
C ILE A 75 -12.69 -5.49 0.79
N SER A 76 -13.72 -5.32 1.62
CA SER A 76 -15.12 -5.35 1.18
C SER A 76 -15.71 -3.96 1.43
N ASN A 77 -16.22 -3.34 0.38
CA ASN A 77 -16.90 -2.05 0.46
C ASN A 77 -18.36 -2.24 0.07
N ASP A 78 -19.25 -1.61 0.85
CA ASP A 78 -20.68 -1.47 0.55
C ASP A 78 -21.01 0.02 0.49
N LYS A 79 -21.31 0.52 -0.71
CA LYS A 79 -21.60 1.91 -1.01
C LYS A 79 -23.06 2.06 -1.47
N PRO A 80 -24.04 1.93 -0.56
CA PRO A 80 -25.47 1.93 -0.91
C PRO A 80 -25.90 3.22 -1.61
N ASP A 81 -25.36 4.36 -1.23
CA ASP A 81 -25.66 5.66 -1.84
C ASP A 81 -25.17 5.75 -3.30
N GLN A 82 -24.14 5.00 -3.65
CA GLN A 82 -23.60 4.91 -5.01
C GLN A 82 -24.11 3.68 -5.77
N GLY A 83 -24.82 2.80 -5.08
CA GLY A 83 -25.47 1.63 -5.64
C GLY A 83 -24.53 0.49 -6.01
N TYR A 84 -23.39 0.33 -5.32
CA TYR A 84 -22.48 -0.78 -5.56
C TYR A 84 -21.89 -1.36 -4.28
N GLU A 85 -21.51 -2.63 -4.38
CA GLU A 85 -20.64 -3.31 -3.43
C GLU A 85 -19.46 -3.94 -4.19
N ASN A 86 -18.28 -3.99 -3.57
CA ASN A 86 -17.18 -4.73 -4.13
C ASN A 86 -16.34 -5.42 -3.06
N THR A 87 -15.83 -6.60 -3.41
CA THR A 87 -14.87 -7.34 -2.58
C THR A 87 -13.59 -7.54 -3.35
N ILE A 88 -12.48 -7.08 -2.78
CA ILE A 88 -11.16 -7.16 -3.36
C ILE A 88 -10.28 -8.04 -2.48
N PHE A 89 -9.76 -9.12 -3.03
CA PHE A 89 -8.74 -9.94 -2.40
C PHE A 89 -7.40 -9.73 -3.13
N THR A 90 -6.34 -9.48 -2.36
CA THR A 90 -4.99 -9.29 -2.92
C THR A 90 -3.99 -10.18 -2.18
N ALA A 91 -3.18 -10.90 -2.95
CA ALA A 91 -2.00 -11.61 -2.47
C ALA A 91 -0.76 -11.06 -3.18
N GLY A 92 0.28 -10.74 -2.43
CA GLY A 92 1.49 -10.14 -2.98
C GLY A 92 2.77 -10.68 -2.36
N VAL A 93 3.84 -10.64 -3.14
CA VAL A 93 5.21 -10.87 -2.70
C VAL A 93 6.09 -9.78 -3.28
N GLY A 94 6.99 -9.26 -2.48
CA GLY A 94 7.89 -8.19 -2.91
C GLY A 94 9.27 -8.34 -2.28
N THR A 95 10.24 -7.67 -2.89
CA THR A 95 11.62 -7.57 -2.39
C THR A 95 12.10 -6.14 -2.54
N SER A 96 12.97 -5.72 -1.62
CA SER A 96 13.65 -4.44 -1.68
C SER A 96 15.13 -4.63 -1.37
N PHE A 97 15.98 -3.99 -2.14
CA PHE A 97 17.42 -4.06 -1.98
C PHE A 97 18.09 -2.74 -2.41
N GLU A 98 19.23 -2.45 -1.81
CA GLU A 98 20.07 -1.34 -2.22
C GLU A 98 20.88 -1.75 -3.45
N GLN A 99 20.49 -1.27 -4.62
CA GLN A 99 21.18 -1.57 -5.89
C GLN A 99 22.49 -0.80 -6.04
N TYR A 100 22.51 0.43 -5.55
CA TYR A 100 23.66 1.32 -5.53
C TYR A 100 23.49 2.29 -4.35
N ARG A 101 24.58 2.89 -3.88
CA ARG A 101 24.56 3.79 -2.72
C ARG A 101 23.39 4.77 -2.74
N ASN A 102 22.52 4.66 -1.74
CA ASN A 102 21.28 5.45 -1.57
C ASN A 102 20.21 5.21 -2.64
N ILE A 103 20.38 4.23 -3.57
CA ILE A 103 19.38 3.87 -4.56
C ILE A 103 18.82 2.49 -4.20
N PHE A 104 17.56 2.48 -3.81
CA PHE A 104 16.83 1.27 -3.46
C PHE A 104 15.93 0.87 -4.62
N THR A 105 15.96 -0.40 -4.96
CA THR A 105 15.08 -1.02 -5.95
C THR A 105 14.03 -1.85 -5.23
N ASN A 106 12.78 -1.70 -5.65
CA ASN A 106 11.65 -2.49 -5.16
C ASN A 106 11.05 -3.26 -6.33
N LEU A 107 10.86 -4.55 -6.15
CA LEU A 107 10.17 -5.43 -7.09
C LEU A 107 9.02 -6.12 -6.36
N ALA A 108 7.86 -6.25 -7.01
CA ALA A 108 6.75 -7.00 -6.44
C ALA A 108 5.90 -7.68 -7.52
N LEU A 109 5.25 -8.76 -7.13
CA LEU A 109 4.19 -9.43 -7.86
C LEU A 109 2.94 -9.44 -7.00
N ASN A 110 1.82 -9.06 -7.58
CA ASN A 110 0.53 -9.07 -6.89
C ASN A 110 -0.49 -9.81 -7.74
N ALA A 111 -1.29 -10.65 -7.10
CA ALA A 111 -2.48 -11.26 -7.66
C ALA A 111 -3.69 -10.65 -6.97
N THR A 112 -4.64 -10.14 -7.74
CA THR A 112 -5.85 -9.48 -7.22
C THR A 112 -7.07 -10.11 -7.87
N TYR A 113 -8.08 -10.40 -7.05
CA TYR A 113 -9.43 -10.75 -7.46
C TYR A 113 -10.38 -9.67 -6.95
N ASP A 114 -11.28 -9.19 -7.80
CA ASP A 114 -12.19 -8.08 -7.54
C ASP A 114 -13.59 -8.45 -8.06
N ASP A 115 -14.57 -8.65 -7.16
CA ASP A 115 -15.98 -8.87 -7.47
C ASP A 115 -16.75 -7.57 -7.24
N LEU A 116 -17.21 -6.94 -8.31
CA LEU A 116 -18.02 -5.73 -8.30
C LEU A 116 -19.47 -6.05 -8.62
N ARG A 117 -20.36 -5.77 -7.68
CA ARG A 117 -21.82 -5.91 -7.82
C ARG A 117 -22.48 -4.55 -7.81
N THR A 118 -23.57 -4.41 -8.54
CA THR A 118 -24.33 -3.16 -8.64
C THR A 118 -25.81 -3.44 -8.45
N ASN A 119 -26.51 -2.50 -7.85
CA ASN A 119 -27.97 -2.50 -7.73
C ASN A 119 -28.62 -1.54 -8.77
N ASP A 120 -29.92 -1.35 -8.69
CA ASP A 120 -30.69 -0.54 -9.66
C ASP A 120 -30.38 0.96 -9.58
N THR A 121 -29.88 1.44 -8.43
CA THR A 121 -29.55 2.86 -8.22
C THR A 121 -28.17 3.24 -8.79
N ALA A 122 -27.34 2.24 -9.13
CA ALA A 122 -26.02 2.50 -9.69
C ALA A 122 -26.08 3.24 -11.03
N SER A 123 -25.08 4.07 -11.26
CA SER A 123 -24.92 4.76 -12.53
C SER A 123 -24.70 3.77 -13.70
N ASN A 124 -25.04 4.16 -14.91
CA ASN A 124 -24.83 3.33 -16.09
C ASN A 124 -23.34 2.98 -16.32
N SER A 125 -22.43 3.86 -15.90
CA SER A 125 -20.98 3.62 -15.98
C SER A 125 -20.55 2.52 -15.01
N LEU A 126 -21.09 2.49 -13.78
CA LEU A 126 -20.85 1.45 -12.80
C LEU A 126 -21.45 0.11 -13.21
N LYS A 127 -22.69 0.12 -13.72
CA LYS A 127 -23.34 -1.10 -14.22
C LYS A 127 -22.55 -1.80 -15.33
N LYS A 128 -21.85 -1.05 -16.17
CA LYS A 128 -20.95 -1.60 -17.21
C LYS A 128 -19.68 -2.24 -16.64
N GLN A 129 -19.30 -1.88 -15.43
CA GLN A 129 -18.11 -2.41 -14.76
C GLN A 129 -18.40 -3.58 -13.80
N LYS A 130 -19.69 -3.97 -13.68
CA LYS A 130 -20.11 -5.12 -12.88
C LYS A 130 -19.43 -6.41 -13.37
N GLY A 131 -19.00 -7.24 -12.44
CA GLY A 131 -18.46 -8.57 -12.71
C GLY A 131 -17.26 -8.90 -11.83
N GLU A 132 -16.74 -10.08 -12.10
CA GLU A 132 -15.56 -10.62 -11.44
C GLU A 132 -14.34 -10.39 -12.33
N PHE A 133 -13.25 -9.94 -11.73
CA PHE A 133 -12.04 -9.59 -12.46
C PHE A 133 -10.81 -10.12 -11.73
N SER A 134 -9.93 -10.74 -12.48
CA SER A 134 -8.66 -11.24 -11.98
C SER A 134 -7.50 -10.54 -12.65
N GLU A 135 -6.45 -10.28 -11.90
CA GLU A 135 -5.23 -9.68 -12.44
C GLU A 135 -3.99 -10.19 -11.71
N ILE A 136 -2.90 -10.28 -12.43
CA ILE A 136 -1.55 -10.46 -11.91
C ILE A 136 -0.74 -9.27 -12.42
N THR A 137 -0.20 -8.48 -11.48
CA THR A 137 0.61 -7.31 -11.80
C THR A 137 2.03 -7.46 -11.31
N GLY A 138 2.97 -7.04 -12.14
CA GLY A 138 4.35 -6.82 -11.76
C GLY A 138 4.58 -5.36 -11.42
N GLN A 139 5.29 -5.10 -10.33
CA GLN A 139 5.70 -3.76 -9.94
C GLN A 139 7.21 -3.68 -9.91
N TYR A 140 7.74 -2.57 -10.41
CA TYR A 140 9.12 -2.18 -10.14
C TYR A 140 9.16 -0.70 -9.71
N GLY A 141 10.15 -0.37 -8.91
CA GLY A 141 10.33 1.00 -8.44
C GLY A 141 11.75 1.27 -8.03
N PHE A 142 12.12 2.54 -8.06
CA PHE A 142 13.42 3.04 -7.63
C PHE A 142 13.22 4.20 -6.69
N THR A 143 14.02 4.24 -5.62
CA THR A 143 14.00 5.31 -4.63
C THR A 143 15.44 5.78 -4.40
N LEU A 144 15.70 7.05 -4.61
CA LEU A 144 16.93 7.72 -4.21
C LEU A 144 16.67 8.43 -2.89
N ASP A 145 17.31 7.96 -1.81
CA ASP A 145 17.18 8.57 -0.47
C ASP A 145 18.49 9.23 -0.07
N LYS A 146 18.48 10.55 -0.04
CA LYS A 146 19.60 11.41 0.38
C LYS A 146 19.26 12.27 1.60
N ARG A 147 18.30 11.83 2.40
CA ARG A 147 17.99 12.51 3.66
C ARG A 147 19.10 12.28 4.67
N ASP A 148 19.33 13.25 5.54
CA ASP A 148 20.27 13.15 6.66
C ASP A 148 19.89 12.02 7.63
N ARG A 149 18.59 11.74 7.78
CA ARG A 149 18.03 10.64 8.60
C ARG A 149 16.65 10.24 8.11
N VAL A 150 16.28 8.98 8.35
CA VAL A 150 15.01 8.42 7.93
C VAL A 150 13.85 8.97 8.75
N PHE A 151 14.06 9.08 10.06
CA PHE A 151 13.07 9.59 11.00
C PHE A 151 13.32 11.07 11.31
N ALA A 152 12.29 11.92 11.18
CA ALA A 152 12.34 13.37 11.38
C ALA A 152 13.51 14.05 10.64
N PRO A 153 13.59 13.91 9.30
CA PRO A 153 14.67 14.48 8.51
C PRO A 153 14.71 16.01 8.63
N THR A 154 15.92 16.56 8.69
CA THR A 154 16.15 18.00 8.77
C THR A 154 16.75 18.59 7.50
N ASP A 155 17.42 17.76 6.70
CA ASP A 155 18.00 18.17 5.43
C ASP A 155 18.00 17.01 4.41
N GLY A 156 18.20 17.35 3.14
CA GLY A 156 18.25 16.39 2.05
C GLY A 156 16.92 16.12 1.38
N SER A 157 16.88 15.06 0.59
CA SER A 157 15.69 14.72 -0.21
C SER A 157 15.55 13.24 -0.40
N ILE A 158 14.31 12.81 -0.66
CA ILE A 158 13.96 11.49 -1.14
C ILE A 158 13.12 11.63 -2.41
N VAL A 159 13.46 10.88 -3.44
CA VAL A 159 12.74 10.86 -4.72
C VAL A 159 12.50 9.42 -5.11
N GLY A 160 11.29 9.10 -5.52
CA GLY A 160 10.96 7.76 -5.97
C GLY A 160 10.03 7.74 -7.17
N PHE A 161 10.16 6.67 -7.93
CA PHE A 161 9.29 6.31 -9.04
C PHE A 161 8.95 4.83 -8.95
N SER A 162 7.70 4.50 -9.19
CA SER A 162 7.28 3.10 -9.36
C SER A 162 6.25 2.97 -10.47
N GLN A 163 6.25 1.80 -11.11
CA GLN A 163 5.30 1.46 -12.15
C GLN A 163 4.73 0.07 -11.89
N ASN A 164 3.40 -0.06 -12.04
CA ASN A 164 2.71 -1.33 -12.09
C ASN A 164 2.36 -1.68 -13.53
N LEU A 165 2.70 -2.90 -13.93
CA LEU A 165 2.46 -3.45 -15.27
C LEU A 165 1.53 -4.66 -15.16
N PRO A 166 0.52 -4.81 -16.01
CA PRO A 166 -0.29 -6.01 -16.06
C PRO A 166 0.52 -7.14 -16.71
N LEU A 167 0.71 -8.25 -15.99
CA LEU A 167 1.24 -9.50 -16.55
C LEU A 167 0.11 -10.35 -17.09
N TYR A 168 -1.02 -10.34 -16.38
CA TYR A 168 -2.32 -10.87 -16.79
C TYR A 168 -3.39 -9.98 -16.17
N ALA A 169 -4.41 -9.62 -16.94
CA ALA A 169 -5.55 -8.89 -16.39
C ALA A 169 -6.75 -8.96 -17.36
N ASP A 170 -7.95 -9.13 -16.82
CA ASP A 170 -9.20 -9.04 -17.57
C ASP A 170 -9.44 -7.63 -18.11
N LYS A 171 -9.02 -6.62 -17.34
CA LYS A 171 -9.05 -5.19 -17.69
C LYS A 171 -7.67 -4.58 -17.43
N PRO A 172 -6.74 -4.67 -18.40
CA PRO A 172 -5.36 -4.26 -18.18
C PRO A 172 -5.22 -2.74 -18.07
N PHE A 173 -4.35 -2.32 -17.16
CA PHE A 173 -3.97 -0.92 -16.97
C PHE A 173 -2.50 -0.81 -16.58
N ILE A 174 -1.92 0.37 -16.78
CA ILE A 174 -0.60 0.76 -16.27
C ILE A 174 -0.81 1.86 -15.23
N SER A 175 -0.14 1.77 -14.10
CA SER A 175 -0.08 2.89 -13.16
C SER A 175 1.36 3.30 -12.88
N ASN A 176 1.56 4.61 -12.82
CA ASN A 176 2.84 5.24 -12.53
C ASN A 176 2.68 6.11 -11.31
N THR A 177 3.59 5.98 -10.37
CA THR A 177 3.65 6.80 -9.17
C THR A 177 5.00 7.49 -9.12
N PHE A 178 4.98 8.80 -8.95
CA PHE A 178 6.15 9.60 -8.66
C PHE A 178 5.98 10.32 -7.33
N PHE A 179 6.99 10.32 -6.50
CA PHE A 179 7.01 11.13 -5.29
C PHE A 179 8.37 11.79 -5.08
N SER A 180 8.33 12.95 -4.47
CA SER A 180 9.52 13.67 -4.02
C SER A 180 9.23 14.37 -2.70
N SER A 181 10.16 14.30 -1.77
CA SER A 181 10.13 15.10 -0.56
C SER A 181 11.51 15.71 -0.34
N SER A 182 11.56 17.01 -0.06
CA SER A 182 12.79 17.75 0.23
C SER A 182 12.67 18.45 1.57
N TYR A 183 13.76 18.48 2.29
CA TYR A 183 13.86 19.06 3.63
C TYR A 183 15.04 20.03 3.65
N HIS A 184 14.86 21.14 4.33
CA HIS A 184 15.92 22.12 4.52
C HIS A 184 15.79 22.81 5.89
N SER A 185 16.89 22.82 6.62
CA SER A 185 16.97 23.53 7.90
C SER A 185 17.29 25.00 7.67
N PHE A 186 16.39 25.89 8.08
CA PHE A 186 16.59 27.35 8.05
C PHE A 186 17.22 27.90 9.36
N GLY A 187 17.50 27.02 10.31
CA GLY A 187 18.08 27.36 11.61
C GLY A 187 17.86 26.21 12.60
N GLU A 188 18.24 26.41 13.84
CA GLU A 188 18.21 25.36 14.88
C GLU A 188 16.80 24.79 15.13
N ASN A 189 15.76 25.59 14.94
CA ASN A 189 14.37 25.22 15.29
C ASN A 189 13.37 25.32 14.13
N ILE A 190 13.82 25.61 12.91
CA ILE A 190 12.92 25.77 11.77
C ILE A 190 13.36 24.85 10.63
N ILE A 191 12.50 23.90 10.28
CA ILE A 191 12.70 22.98 9.16
C ILE A 191 11.58 23.22 8.16
N GLY A 192 11.94 23.55 6.90
CA GLY A 192 11.03 23.57 5.77
C GLY A 192 10.95 22.20 5.13
N ALA A 193 9.74 21.78 4.75
CA ALA A 193 9.52 20.54 4.00
C ALA A 193 8.59 20.77 2.83
N GLY A 194 8.99 20.31 1.65
CA GLY A 194 8.16 20.27 0.44
C GLY A 194 7.92 18.83 0.01
N LYS A 195 6.66 18.50 -0.37
CA LYS A 195 6.31 17.16 -0.87
C LYS A 195 5.51 17.28 -2.15
N ILE A 196 5.83 16.43 -3.12
CA ILE A 196 5.10 16.25 -4.38
C ILE A 196 4.76 14.78 -4.49
N TYR A 197 3.53 14.49 -4.87
CA TYR A 197 3.06 13.15 -5.15
C TYR A 197 2.19 13.19 -6.41
N VAL A 198 2.50 12.34 -7.38
CA VAL A 198 1.79 12.27 -8.66
C VAL A 198 1.50 10.81 -8.98
N ASP A 199 0.23 10.48 -9.12
CA ASP A 199 -0.23 9.20 -9.66
C ASP A 199 -0.83 9.40 -11.04
N ALA A 200 -0.49 8.53 -11.97
CA ALA A 200 -1.12 8.46 -13.28
C ALA A 200 -1.51 7.01 -13.57
N ILE A 201 -2.76 6.80 -13.91
CA ILE A 201 -3.30 5.50 -14.27
C ILE A 201 -3.96 5.55 -15.64
N ASN A 202 -3.62 4.59 -16.50
CA ASN A 202 -4.10 4.53 -17.87
C ASN A 202 -4.56 3.10 -18.20
N GLY A 203 -5.79 2.96 -18.68
CA GLY A 203 -6.27 1.72 -19.25
C GLY A 203 -5.51 1.35 -20.53
N LEU A 204 -5.41 0.08 -20.80
CA LEU A 204 -4.84 -0.44 -22.05
C LEU A 204 -5.96 -1.03 -22.92
N ASN A 205 -5.68 -1.18 -24.22
CA ASN A 205 -6.60 -1.79 -25.19
C ASN A 205 -7.98 -1.09 -25.28
N ASP A 206 -7.99 0.25 -25.16
CA ASP A 206 -9.21 1.09 -25.14
C ASP A 206 -10.20 0.73 -24.01
N GLU A 207 -9.72 0.05 -22.97
CA GLU A 207 -10.49 -0.28 -21.80
C GLU A 207 -10.43 0.82 -20.74
N ASP A 208 -11.58 1.13 -20.16
CA ASP A 208 -11.67 2.05 -19.03
C ASP A 208 -11.06 1.42 -17.77
N VAL A 209 -10.29 2.22 -17.02
CA VAL A 209 -9.81 1.83 -15.70
C VAL A 209 -10.99 1.64 -14.76
N ARG A 210 -11.06 0.50 -14.08
CA ARG A 210 -12.13 0.17 -13.13
C ARG A 210 -12.17 1.13 -11.95
N ILE A 211 -13.35 1.33 -11.38
CA ILE A 211 -13.54 2.23 -10.22
C ILE A 211 -12.69 1.81 -9.02
N SER A 212 -12.52 0.50 -8.79
CA SER A 212 -11.69 -0.04 -7.70
C SER A 212 -10.21 0.33 -7.78
N LYS A 213 -9.75 0.80 -8.95
CA LYS A 213 -8.36 1.21 -9.20
C LYS A 213 -8.18 2.73 -9.26
N ARG A 214 -9.27 3.48 -9.36
CA ARG A 214 -9.24 4.95 -9.33
C ARG A 214 -9.18 5.43 -7.88
N LYS A 215 -8.28 6.36 -7.60
CA LYS A 215 -8.16 7.04 -6.29
C LYS A 215 -8.89 8.36 -6.31
#